data_22c8b7064e71084e0275876ea455a8e4
#
_entry.id   22c8b7064e71084e0275876ea455a8e4
#
_cell.length_a   1.000
_cell.length_b   1.000
_cell.length_c   1.000
_cell.angle_alpha   90.00
_cell.angle_beta   90.00
_cell.angle_gamma   90.00
#
_symmetry.space_group_name_H-M   'P 1'
#
loop_
_entity.id
_entity.type
_entity.pdbx_description
1 polymer ?
#
loop_
_entity_poly.entity_id
_entity_poly.type
_entity_poly.pdbx_seq_one_letter_code
_entity_poly.pdbx_strand_id
1 'polypeptide(L)'
;MFNPLYLIRVISCLFLMEIILSEASAKNYNDENILLMDITQINETLDTNEDPPVKRVVIKLFPEVAPKHVLQIKTLSSEGFYNEVIFHRVIGGFMAQTGDPTGTGMGGSDLPDIRAEFSDKPFVRGTLGMARSQHPDSANSQFFICFDNASFLNGQYTVFGEVIEGMEYVDNIMRGEPPDYPDKIVSLKPSIDN
;
A
#
# COMPACT_ATOMS: atom_id res chain seq x y z
N MET A 1 -30.96 -46.82 6.97
CA MET A 1 -30.97 -46.63 5.50
C MET A 1 -30.78 -45.16 5.22
N PHE A 2 -29.58 -44.74 4.82
CA PHE A 2 -29.32 -43.32 4.47
C PHE A 2 -29.88 -43.06 3.07
N ASN A 3 -30.66 -41.99 2.94
CA ASN A 3 -31.29 -41.62 1.67
C ASN A 3 -30.25 -40.93 0.77
N PRO A 4 -29.81 -41.53 -0.35
CA PRO A 4 -28.76 -40.96 -1.21
C PRO A 4 -29.13 -39.62 -1.83
N LEU A 5 -30.42 -39.28 -1.94
CA LEU A 5 -30.90 -37.99 -2.41
C LEU A 5 -30.61 -36.83 -1.43
N TYR A 6 -30.49 -37.13 -0.13
CA TYR A 6 -30.13 -36.11 0.87
C TYR A 6 -28.66 -35.73 0.78
N LEU A 7 -27.80 -36.72 0.53
CA LEU A 7 -26.33 -36.49 0.39
C LEU A 7 -26.02 -35.66 -0.86
N ILE A 8 -26.71 -35.94 -1.99
CA ILE A 8 -26.53 -35.18 -3.23
C ILE A 8 -26.96 -33.70 -3.07
N ARG A 9 -28.05 -33.44 -2.34
CA ARG A 9 -28.52 -32.07 -2.07
C ARG A 9 -27.57 -31.27 -1.14
N VAL A 10 -26.98 -31.92 -0.15
CA VAL A 10 -26.03 -31.28 0.77
C VAL A 10 -24.72 -30.95 0.05
N ILE A 11 -24.21 -31.85 -0.80
CA ILE A 11 -23.02 -31.64 -1.61
C ILE A 11 -23.27 -30.53 -2.64
N SER A 12 -24.42 -30.48 -3.28
CA SER A 12 -24.78 -29.41 -4.22
C SER A 12 -24.92 -28.05 -3.56
N CYS A 13 -25.47 -27.97 -2.33
CA CYS A 13 -25.51 -26.71 -1.55
C CYS A 13 -24.13 -26.25 -1.10
N LEU A 14 -23.23 -27.15 -0.70
CA LEU A 14 -21.85 -26.82 -0.34
C LEU A 14 -21.07 -26.31 -1.56
N PHE A 15 -21.20 -26.94 -2.72
CA PHE A 15 -20.59 -26.51 -3.97
C PHE A 15 -21.12 -25.14 -4.47
N LEU A 16 -22.42 -24.89 -4.32
CA LEU A 16 -23.02 -23.58 -4.62
C LEU A 16 -22.57 -22.49 -3.62
N MET A 17 -22.35 -22.85 -2.37
CA MET A 17 -21.86 -21.91 -1.35
C MET A 17 -20.37 -21.57 -1.57
N GLU A 18 -19.54 -22.52 -2.02
CA GLU A 18 -18.15 -22.26 -2.41
C GLU A 18 -18.06 -21.40 -3.69
N ILE A 19 -18.94 -21.59 -4.65
CA ILE A 19 -19.01 -20.74 -5.86
C ILE A 19 -19.47 -19.32 -5.50
N ILE A 20 -20.40 -19.16 -4.56
CA ILE A 20 -20.85 -17.84 -4.09
C ILE A 20 -19.76 -17.13 -3.23
N LEU A 21 -18.93 -17.89 -2.51
CA LEU A 21 -17.77 -17.30 -1.80
C LEU A 21 -16.59 -16.98 -2.73
N SER A 22 -16.46 -17.62 -3.89
CA SER A 22 -15.42 -17.32 -4.87
C SER A 22 -15.75 -16.13 -5.77
N GLU A 23 -17.00 -15.74 -5.85
CA GLU A 23 -17.47 -14.45 -6.40
C GLU A 23 -17.53 -13.36 -5.31
N ALA A 24 -16.60 -13.34 -4.35
CA ALA A 24 -16.26 -12.11 -3.66
C ALA A 24 -15.75 -11.16 -4.74
N SER A 25 -16.68 -10.38 -5.25
CA SER A 25 -16.58 -9.43 -6.34
C SER A 25 -15.20 -8.79 -6.33
N ALA A 26 -14.35 -9.12 -7.31
CA ALA A 26 -13.20 -8.31 -7.61
C ALA A 26 -13.75 -6.91 -7.91
N LYS A 27 -13.75 -6.02 -6.91
CA LYS A 27 -14.12 -4.63 -7.08
C LYS A 27 -13.32 -4.09 -8.25
N ASN A 28 -14.00 -3.76 -9.34
CA ASN A 28 -13.35 -3.23 -10.52
C ASN A 28 -13.03 -1.76 -10.25
N TYR A 29 -11.80 -1.50 -9.81
CA TYR A 29 -11.27 -0.16 -9.66
C TYR A 29 -10.82 0.32 -11.03
N ASN A 30 -11.70 0.99 -11.76
CA ASN A 30 -11.37 1.65 -13.03
C ASN A 30 -11.43 3.18 -12.81
N ASP A 31 -10.51 3.70 -12.01
CA ASP A 31 -10.39 5.12 -11.68
C ASP A 31 -8.90 5.51 -11.74
N GLU A 32 -8.60 6.56 -12.50
CA GLU A 32 -7.24 7.07 -12.68
C GLU A 32 -6.56 7.55 -11.39
N ASN A 33 -7.34 7.78 -10.33
CA ASN A 33 -6.85 8.20 -9.02
C ASN A 33 -6.80 7.05 -8.00
N ILE A 34 -6.91 5.82 -8.47
CA ILE A 34 -6.70 4.63 -7.66
C ILE A 34 -5.37 3.97 -8.03
N LEU A 35 -4.54 3.66 -7.04
CA LEU A 35 -3.38 2.80 -7.19
C LEU A 35 -3.65 1.43 -6.55
N LEU A 36 -3.16 0.39 -7.21
CA LEU A 36 -3.12 -0.97 -6.69
C LEU A 36 -1.68 -1.29 -6.30
N MET A 37 -1.46 -1.51 -5.01
CA MET A 37 -0.16 -1.85 -4.43
C MET A 37 -0.19 -3.30 -3.93
N ASP A 38 0.60 -4.15 -4.55
CA ASP A 38 0.81 -5.53 -4.12
C ASP A 38 2.08 -5.59 -3.27
N ILE A 39 1.97 -6.10 -2.04
CA ILE A 39 3.07 -6.18 -1.07
C ILE A 39 3.25 -7.59 -0.55
N THR A 40 4.48 -7.95 -0.19
CA THR A 40 4.77 -9.22 0.51
C THR A 40 4.26 -9.17 1.95
N GLN A 41 4.09 -10.36 2.57
CA GLN A 41 3.71 -10.52 3.97
C GLN A 41 4.68 -11.50 4.64
N ILE A 42 5.91 -11.06 4.89
CA ILE A 42 6.99 -11.90 5.41
C ILE A 42 6.65 -12.47 6.78
N ASN A 43 5.94 -11.71 7.63
CA ASN A 43 5.49 -12.17 8.94
C ASN A 43 4.65 -13.46 8.88
N GLU A 44 3.99 -13.76 7.74
CA GLU A 44 3.18 -14.97 7.57
C GLU A 44 4.04 -16.22 7.30
N THR A 45 5.33 -16.05 6.95
CA THR A 45 6.21 -17.14 6.52
C THR A 45 7.53 -17.25 7.27
N LEU A 46 7.76 -16.44 8.33
CA LEU A 46 9.01 -16.44 9.10
C LEU A 46 9.42 -17.81 9.62
N ASP A 47 8.46 -18.65 9.98
CA ASP A 47 8.67 -20.00 10.52
C ASP A 47 8.50 -21.11 9.47
N THR A 48 8.37 -20.75 8.20
CA THR A 48 8.18 -21.68 7.08
C THR A 48 9.30 -21.52 6.04
N ASN A 49 9.41 -22.48 5.12
CA ASN A 49 10.30 -22.36 3.94
C ASN A 49 9.51 -21.95 2.69
N GLU A 50 8.36 -21.33 2.86
CA GLU A 50 7.49 -20.89 1.78
C GLU A 50 7.80 -19.44 1.41
N ASP A 51 7.57 -19.09 0.14
CA ASP A 51 7.62 -17.70 -0.29
C ASP A 51 6.52 -16.88 0.39
N PRO A 52 6.79 -15.63 0.80
CA PRO A 52 5.80 -14.79 1.45
C PRO A 52 4.60 -14.53 0.51
N PRO A 53 3.37 -14.67 1.01
CA PRO A 53 2.20 -14.38 0.21
C PRO A 53 2.14 -12.89 -0.16
N VAL A 54 1.54 -12.61 -1.31
CA VAL A 54 1.36 -11.25 -1.81
C VAL A 54 -0.07 -10.81 -1.54
N LYS A 55 -0.24 -9.62 -0.99
CA LYS A 55 -1.53 -9.03 -0.64
C LYS A 55 -1.71 -7.68 -1.29
N ARG A 56 -2.94 -7.37 -1.66
CA ARG A 56 -3.28 -6.12 -2.32
C ARG A 56 -3.77 -5.05 -1.36
N VAL A 57 -3.19 -3.87 -1.46
CA VAL A 57 -3.60 -2.64 -0.82
C VAL A 57 -4.13 -1.69 -1.89
N VAL A 58 -5.29 -1.10 -1.67
CA VAL A 58 -5.91 -0.14 -2.59
C VAL A 58 -5.78 1.26 -2.02
N ILE A 59 -5.19 2.16 -2.81
CA ILE A 59 -4.88 3.53 -2.42
C ILE A 59 -5.69 4.49 -3.30
N LYS A 60 -6.39 5.43 -2.66
CA LYS A 60 -7.03 6.57 -3.32
C LYS A 60 -6.12 7.78 -3.25
N LEU A 61 -5.84 8.37 -4.39
CA LEU A 61 -5.04 9.59 -4.52
C LEU A 61 -5.92 10.85 -4.45
N PHE A 62 -5.32 11.97 -4.03
CA PHE A 62 -5.97 13.27 -3.86
C PHE A 62 -5.36 14.34 -4.78
N PRO A 63 -5.59 14.30 -6.12
CA PRO A 63 -5.02 15.27 -7.05
C PRO A 63 -5.49 16.71 -6.78
N GLU A 64 -6.65 16.88 -6.16
CA GLU A 64 -7.18 18.18 -5.75
C GLU A 64 -6.43 18.78 -4.54
N VAL A 65 -5.71 17.95 -3.78
CA VAL A 65 -4.96 18.35 -2.56
C VAL A 65 -3.48 18.54 -2.87
N ALA A 66 -2.89 17.60 -3.59
CA ALA A 66 -1.46 17.56 -3.87
C ALA A 66 -1.19 17.17 -5.34
N PRO A 67 -1.57 18.01 -6.32
CA PRO A 67 -1.54 17.65 -7.74
C PRO A 67 -0.16 17.24 -8.24
N LYS A 68 0.93 17.89 -7.79
CA LYS A 68 2.29 17.57 -8.25
C LYS A 68 2.80 16.26 -7.65
N HIS A 69 2.52 16.02 -6.37
CA HIS A 69 2.89 14.77 -5.71
C HIS A 69 2.14 13.60 -6.33
N VAL A 70 0.83 13.74 -6.54
CA VAL A 70 0.00 12.72 -7.20
C VAL A 70 0.52 12.42 -8.61
N LEU A 71 0.83 13.46 -9.40
CA LEU A 71 1.39 13.27 -10.75
C LEU A 71 2.69 12.47 -10.70
N GLN A 72 3.65 12.84 -9.84
CA GLN A 72 4.95 12.16 -9.75
C GLN A 72 4.81 10.70 -9.28
N ILE A 73 3.99 10.45 -8.25
CA ILE A 73 3.71 9.09 -7.77
C ILE A 73 3.07 8.24 -8.88
N LYS A 74 2.09 8.77 -9.62
CA LYS A 74 1.47 8.06 -10.77
C LYS A 74 2.50 7.76 -11.86
N THR A 75 3.32 8.73 -12.24
CA THR A 75 4.39 8.56 -13.24
C THR A 75 5.34 7.43 -12.84
N LEU A 76 5.90 7.51 -11.64
CA LEU A 76 6.83 6.49 -11.12
C LEU A 76 6.16 5.11 -11.00
N SER A 77 4.88 5.06 -10.61
CA SER A 77 4.12 3.81 -10.52
C SER A 77 3.91 3.17 -11.91
N SER A 78 3.54 3.96 -12.91
CA SER A 78 3.35 3.47 -14.29
C SER A 78 4.67 2.99 -14.92
N GLU A 79 5.80 3.59 -14.54
CA GLU A 79 7.15 3.18 -14.98
C GLU A 79 7.68 1.95 -14.23
N GLY A 80 6.96 1.46 -13.21
CA GLY A 80 7.39 0.32 -12.39
C GLY A 80 8.52 0.65 -11.42
N PHE A 81 8.79 1.93 -11.15
CA PHE A 81 9.86 2.38 -10.26
C PHE A 81 9.78 1.76 -8.86
N TYR A 82 8.57 1.53 -8.35
CA TYR A 82 8.35 1.00 -7.01
C TYR A 82 8.45 -0.52 -6.91
N ASN A 83 8.59 -1.24 -8.05
CA ASN A 83 8.69 -2.70 -8.04
C ASN A 83 9.96 -3.14 -7.29
N GLU A 84 9.81 -4.12 -6.39
CA GLU A 84 10.86 -4.68 -5.54
C GLU A 84 11.42 -3.69 -4.48
N VAL A 85 10.86 -2.49 -4.35
CA VAL A 85 11.28 -1.50 -3.33
C VAL A 85 10.78 -1.92 -1.95
N ILE A 86 11.69 -1.96 -0.98
CA ILE A 86 11.41 -2.40 0.40
C ILE A 86 10.78 -1.30 1.25
N PHE A 87 10.09 -1.72 2.31
CA PHE A 87 9.75 -0.84 3.42
C PHE A 87 10.97 -0.74 4.36
N HIS A 88 11.80 0.26 4.14
CA HIS A 88 13.09 0.40 4.84
C HIS A 88 13.00 1.00 6.23
N ARG A 89 11.85 1.59 6.60
CA ARG A 89 11.63 2.21 7.91
C ARG A 89 10.20 2.01 8.36
N VAL A 90 9.98 1.19 9.39
CA VAL A 90 8.65 0.80 9.85
C VAL A 90 8.57 0.91 11.37
N ILE A 91 7.88 1.94 11.86
CA ILE A 91 7.76 2.25 13.29
C ILE A 91 6.35 1.90 13.76
N GLY A 92 6.26 0.94 14.69
CA GLY A 92 4.97 0.52 15.28
C GLY A 92 4.22 1.70 15.91
N GLY A 93 2.92 1.79 15.64
CA GLY A 93 2.07 2.88 16.12
C GLY A 93 2.28 4.21 15.41
N PHE A 94 3.19 4.28 14.41
CA PHE A 94 3.44 5.50 13.66
C PHE A 94 3.22 5.29 12.16
N MET A 95 4.19 4.70 11.43
CA MET A 95 4.09 4.60 9.97
C MET A 95 4.98 3.51 9.38
N ALA A 96 4.69 3.10 8.14
CA ALA A 96 5.54 2.33 7.24
C ALA A 96 6.04 3.21 6.10
N GLN A 97 7.36 3.38 5.93
CA GLN A 97 7.99 4.21 4.91
C GLN A 97 8.71 3.35 3.87
N THR A 98 8.54 3.74 2.61
CA THR A 98 9.08 3.06 1.42
C THR A 98 9.43 4.08 0.34
N GLY A 99 9.70 3.63 -0.89
CA GLY A 99 9.91 4.49 -2.06
C GLY A 99 11.35 4.93 -2.28
N ASP A 100 12.30 4.31 -1.55
CA ASP A 100 13.74 4.43 -1.81
C ASP A 100 14.25 3.17 -2.51
N PRO A 101 14.66 3.22 -3.79
CA PRO A 101 15.15 2.05 -4.50
C PRO A 101 16.47 1.50 -3.94
N THR A 102 17.21 2.29 -3.16
CA THR A 102 18.44 1.84 -2.50
C THR A 102 18.20 1.15 -1.16
N GLY A 103 17.00 1.30 -0.58
CA GLY A 103 16.64 0.75 0.72
C GLY A 103 17.34 1.38 1.93
N THR A 104 18.11 2.46 1.74
CA THR A 104 18.92 3.11 2.78
C THR A 104 18.20 4.26 3.49
N GLY A 105 17.08 4.73 2.93
CA GLY A 105 16.37 5.93 3.34
C GLY A 105 16.96 7.24 2.76
N MET A 106 18.04 7.13 1.98
CA MET A 106 18.76 8.30 1.42
C MET A 106 18.55 8.45 -0.10
N GLY A 107 18.01 7.43 -0.77
CA GLY A 107 17.80 7.42 -2.21
C GLY A 107 16.46 8.02 -2.63
N GLY A 108 16.29 8.16 -3.95
CA GLY A 108 15.08 8.66 -4.59
C GLY A 108 15.08 8.34 -6.07
N SER A 109 14.11 8.88 -6.80
CA SER A 109 14.06 8.79 -8.26
C SER A 109 14.94 9.86 -8.91
N ASP A 110 15.20 9.72 -10.21
CA ASP A 110 15.90 10.71 -11.03
C ASP A 110 15.04 11.95 -11.38
N LEU A 111 13.75 11.92 -11.00
CA LEU A 111 12.86 13.06 -11.21
C LEU A 111 13.21 14.21 -10.25
N PRO A 112 12.88 15.47 -10.60
CA PRO A 112 13.12 16.62 -9.72
C PRO A 112 12.35 16.50 -8.40
N ASP A 113 12.91 17.08 -7.35
CA ASP A 113 12.22 17.26 -6.08
C ASP A 113 10.95 18.10 -6.24
N ILE A 114 9.95 17.80 -5.41
CA ILE A 114 8.62 18.41 -5.48
C ILE A 114 8.49 19.45 -4.38
N ARG A 115 8.03 20.64 -4.74
CA ARG A 115 7.65 21.66 -3.77
C ARG A 115 6.48 21.18 -2.92
N ALA A 116 6.54 21.44 -1.60
CA ALA A 116 5.50 21.06 -0.64
C ALA A 116 4.10 21.55 -1.04
N GLU A 117 3.09 20.69 -0.85
CA GLU A 117 1.66 20.98 -1.07
C GLU A 117 0.92 20.70 0.25
N PHE A 118 1.15 21.54 1.25
CA PHE A 118 0.51 21.38 2.56
C PHE A 118 -0.98 21.69 2.49
N SER A 119 -1.77 20.97 3.29
CA SER A 119 -3.23 21.10 3.34
C SER A 119 -3.75 20.88 4.76
N ASP A 120 -5.05 21.09 4.95
CA ASP A 120 -5.75 20.83 6.22
C ASP A 120 -6.16 19.35 6.39
N LYS A 121 -5.82 18.48 5.43
CA LYS A 121 -6.08 17.04 5.57
C LYS A 121 -5.26 16.47 6.72
N PRO A 122 -5.90 15.78 7.69
CA PRO A 122 -5.19 15.26 8.85
C PRO A 122 -4.41 13.99 8.51
N PHE A 123 -3.31 13.80 9.23
CA PHE A 123 -2.60 12.52 9.26
C PHE A 123 -3.28 11.61 10.29
N VAL A 124 -4.08 10.69 9.78
CA VAL A 124 -4.78 9.65 10.56
C VAL A 124 -4.43 8.27 10.00
N ARG A 125 -4.92 7.20 10.62
CA ARG A 125 -4.72 5.84 10.12
C ARG A 125 -5.08 5.72 8.63
N GLY A 126 -4.17 5.14 7.85
CA GLY A 126 -4.30 4.93 6.40
C GLY A 126 -3.91 6.13 5.54
N THR A 127 -3.62 7.31 6.12
CA THR A 127 -3.16 8.47 5.35
C THR A 127 -1.78 8.22 4.75
N LEU A 128 -1.61 8.58 3.47
CA LEU A 128 -0.33 8.59 2.79
C LEU A 128 0.27 10.00 2.81
N GLY A 129 1.51 10.10 3.30
CA GLY A 129 2.30 11.31 3.32
C GLY A 129 3.60 11.17 2.53
N MET A 130 4.05 12.28 1.90
CA MET A 130 5.35 12.29 1.25
C MET A 130 6.46 12.44 2.28
N ALA A 131 7.44 11.54 2.24
CA ALA A 131 8.68 11.69 2.99
C ALA A 131 9.58 12.75 2.32
N ARG A 132 10.39 13.42 3.13
CA ARG A 132 11.29 14.49 2.70
C ARG A 132 12.48 14.62 3.63
N SER A 133 13.52 15.34 3.18
CA SER A 133 14.62 15.75 4.04
C SER A 133 14.19 16.91 4.98
N GLN A 134 15.13 17.64 5.56
CA GLN A 134 14.80 18.80 6.39
C GLN A 134 14.13 19.93 5.58
N HIS A 135 14.50 20.09 4.31
CA HIS A 135 13.90 21.12 3.45
C HIS A 135 12.47 20.71 3.04
N PRO A 136 11.46 21.56 3.20
CA PRO A 136 10.07 21.23 2.86
C PRO A 136 9.88 20.82 1.39
N ASP A 137 10.63 21.44 0.49
CA ASP A 137 10.55 21.25 -0.96
C ASP A 137 11.55 20.18 -1.45
N SER A 138 11.77 19.13 -0.68
CA SER A 138 12.69 18.03 -1.00
C SER A 138 12.02 16.66 -1.09
N ALA A 139 10.69 16.62 -1.24
CA ALA A 139 9.96 15.38 -1.50
C ALA A 139 10.30 14.88 -2.92
N ASN A 140 10.43 13.56 -3.09
CA ASN A 140 10.79 12.96 -4.38
C ASN A 140 9.96 11.71 -4.67
N SER A 141 10.40 10.53 -4.25
CA SER A 141 9.73 9.25 -4.46
C SER A 141 9.31 8.54 -3.16
N GLN A 142 9.95 8.88 -2.04
CA GLN A 142 9.68 8.24 -0.78
C GLN A 142 8.34 8.70 -0.19
N PHE A 143 7.56 7.75 0.32
CA PHE A 143 6.29 8.02 0.99
C PHE A 143 6.10 7.09 2.19
N PHE A 144 5.16 7.44 3.06
CA PHE A 144 4.80 6.63 4.21
C PHE A 144 3.28 6.50 4.36
N ILE A 145 2.86 5.41 5.01
CA ILE A 145 1.47 5.10 5.34
C ILE A 145 1.35 5.11 6.86
N CYS A 146 0.45 5.93 7.41
CA CYS A 146 0.23 6.03 8.84
C CYS A 146 -0.51 4.80 9.40
N PHE A 147 0.00 4.21 10.48
CA PHE A 147 -0.69 3.16 11.21
C PHE A 147 -1.78 3.70 12.14
N ASP A 148 -1.60 4.91 12.63
CA ASP A 148 -2.49 5.55 13.60
C ASP A 148 -2.50 7.08 13.40
N ASN A 149 -3.09 7.81 14.35
CA ASN A 149 -3.11 9.27 14.37
C ASN A 149 -1.68 9.83 14.52
N ALA A 150 -1.26 10.61 13.52
CA ALA A 150 0.01 11.31 13.47
C ALA A 150 -0.17 12.83 13.31
N SER A 151 -1.10 13.41 14.08
CA SER A 151 -1.50 14.84 13.98
C SER A 151 -0.33 15.82 14.12
N PHE A 152 0.78 15.41 14.71
CA PHE A 152 2.01 16.22 14.78
C PHE A 152 2.65 16.47 13.40
N LEU A 153 2.22 15.78 12.35
CA LEU A 153 2.64 16.00 10.95
C LEU A 153 1.75 17.00 10.21
N ASN A 154 0.57 17.35 10.76
CA ASN A 154 -0.39 18.22 10.10
C ASN A 154 0.23 19.58 9.76
N GLY A 155 0.03 20.03 8.51
CA GLY A 155 0.59 21.28 8.00
C GLY A 155 2.11 21.30 7.80
N GLN A 156 2.81 20.17 8.07
CA GLN A 156 4.26 20.05 7.94
C GLN A 156 4.72 19.05 6.88
N TYR A 157 3.81 18.15 6.49
CA TYR A 157 4.01 17.16 5.43
C TYR A 157 2.86 17.20 4.44
N THR A 158 3.13 16.80 3.19
CA THR A 158 2.10 16.74 2.15
C THR A 158 1.32 15.44 2.24
N VAL A 159 0.01 15.53 2.42
CA VAL A 159 -0.92 14.41 2.26
C VAL A 159 -1.27 14.30 0.78
N PHE A 160 -1.14 13.12 0.18
CA PHE A 160 -1.45 12.92 -1.25
C PHE A 160 -2.43 11.77 -1.52
N GLY A 161 -2.81 10.98 -0.50
CA GLY A 161 -3.73 9.86 -0.64
C GLY A 161 -4.10 9.19 0.67
N GLU A 162 -4.90 8.14 0.56
CA GLU A 162 -5.30 7.28 1.67
C GLU A 162 -5.46 5.82 1.24
N VAL A 163 -5.21 4.87 2.13
CA VAL A 163 -5.56 3.46 1.95
C VAL A 163 -7.06 3.32 2.13
N ILE A 164 -7.75 2.76 1.14
CA ILE A 164 -9.19 2.51 1.17
C ILE A 164 -9.54 1.03 1.34
N GLU A 165 -8.61 0.11 1.03
CA GLU A 165 -8.74 -1.34 1.30
C GLU A 165 -7.34 -1.94 1.57
N GLY A 166 -7.28 -3.00 2.39
CA GLY A 166 -6.05 -3.73 2.67
C GLY A 166 -5.17 -3.10 3.76
N MET A 167 -5.73 -2.23 4.61
CA MET A 167 -4.96 -1.62 5.71
C MET A 167 -4.47 -2.67 6.72
N GLU A 168 -5.16 -3.80 6.85
CA GLU A 168 -4.73 -4.96 7.64
C GLU A 168 -3.41 -5.56 7.14
N TYR A 169 -3.13 -5.49 5.84
CA TYR A 169 -1.87 -5.95 5.26
C TYR A 169 -0.75 -4.93 5.52
N VAL A 170 -1.07 -3.64 5.53
CA VAL A 170 -0.12 -2.60 5.93
C VAL A 170 0.25 -2.76 7.41
N ASP A 171 -0.72 -3.09 8.28
CA ASP A 171 -0.46 -3.36 9.70
C ASP A 171 0.48 -4.54 9.92
N ASN A 172 0.51 -5.49 8.99
CA ASN A 172 1.31 -6.70 9.11
C ASN A 172 2.75 -6.55 8.56
N ILE A 173 3.11 -5.41 7.97
CA ILE A 173 4.47 -5.12 7.50
C ILE A 173 5.46 -5.23 8.67
N MET A 174 6.59 -5.91 8.43
CA MET A 174 7.66 -6.12 9.40
C MET A 174 8.19 -4.80 9.94
N ARG A 175 8.25 -4.69 11.28
CA ARG A 175 8.77 -3.50 11.99
C ARG A 175 10.29 -3.49 12.00
N GLY A 176 10.89 -2.28 11.95
CA GLY A 176 12.33 -2.05 12.04
C GLY A 176 12.78 -0.80 11.31
N GLU A 177 14.01 -0.33 11.59
CA GLU A 177 14.66 0.83 10.98
C GLU A 177 16.13 0.53 10.62
N PRO A 178 16.42 -0.31 9.59
CA PRO A 178 15.50 -1.09 8.77
C PRO A 178 14.99 -2.36 9.47
N PRO A 179 13.90 -2.99 8.95
CA PRO A 179 13.48 -4.33 9.38
C PRO A 179 14.55 -5.40 9.08
N ASP A 180 14.65 -6.44 9.92
CA ASP A 180 15.58 -7.56 9.69
C ASP A 180 15.22 -8.35 8.41
N TYR A 181 13.93 -8.48 8.13
CA TYR A 181 13.36 -9.10 6.92
C TYR A 181 12.31 -8.15 6.34
N PRO A 182 12.70 -7.21 5.49
CA PRO A 182 11.79 -6.19 5.01
C PRO A 182 10.77 -6.74 4.02
N ASP A 183 9.50 -6.41 4.24
CA ASP A 183 8.50 -6.52 3.20
C ASP A 183 8.79 -5.56 2.05
N LYS A 184 8.31 -5.90 0.85
CA LYS A 184 8.53 -5.12 -0.35
C LYS A 184 7.26 -4.91 -1.15
N ILE A 185 7.27 -3.87 -1.96
CA ILE A 185 6.28 -3.64 -3.00
C ILE A 185 6.61 -4.57 -4.17
N VAL A 186 5.74 -5.54 -4.44
CA VAL A 186 5.86 -6.42 -5.62
C VAL A 186 5.48 -5.65 -6.87
N SER A 187 4.41 -4.87 -6.79
CA SER A 187 3.99 -3.95 -7.84
C SER A 187 3.18 -2.78 -7.26
N LEU A 188 3.31 -1.61 -7.87
CA LEU A 188 2.46 -0.45 -7.62
C LEU A 188 2.06 0.15 -8.97
N LYS A 189 0.75 0.14 -9.29
CA LYS A 189 0.24 0.54 -10.59
C LYS A 189 -1.06 1.34 -10.48
N PRO A 190 -1.31 2.30 -11.41
CA PRO A 190 -2.65 2.85 -11.60
C PRO A 190 -3.65 1.73 -11.93
N SER A 191 -4.87 1.84 -11.40
CA SER A 191 -5.89 0.80 -11.60
C SER A 191 -6.38 0.68 -13.04
N ILE A 192 -6.21 1.74 -13.83
CA ILE A 192 -6.55 1.76 -15.25
C ILE A 192 -5.53 1.04 -16.15
N ASP A 193 -4.35 0.71 -15.62
CA ASP A 193 -3.27 0.02 -16.34
C ASP A 193 -3.32 -1.51 -16.12
N ASN A 194 -4.41 -2.03 -15.55
CA ASN A 194 -4.63 -3.45 -15.25
C ASN A 194 -5.39 -4.19 -16.35
#